data_f87acbde7abb63b8222d3eab8ad7c891
#
_entry.id   f87acbde7abb63b8222d3eab8ad7c891
#
_cell.length_a   1.000
_cell.length_b   1.000
_cell.length_c   1.000
_cell.angle_alpha   90.00
_cell.angle_beta   90.00
_cell.angle_gamma   90.00
#
_symmetry.space_group_name_H-M   'P 1'
#
loop_
_entity.id
_entity.type
_entity.pdbx_description
1 polymer ?
#
loop_
_entity_poly.entity_id
_entity_poly.type
_entity_poly.pdbx_seq_one_letter_code
_entity_poly.pdbx_strand_id
1 'polypeptide(L)'
;MHDGLSVQRAIYVITGVMASGKSTVAEALAKRLDKCVHLRGDLFRRMIVTGREEMRENPSKEALTQLDMRYSIAAMVAIEYYKHGFNVVVQDNYLGKKLLF
;
A
#
# COMPACT_ATOMS: atom_id res chain seq x y z
N MET A 1 -4.13 9.42 24.77
CA MET A 1 -3.76 10.55 24.06
C MET A 1 -2.54 10.32 23.17
N HIS A 2 -2.49 11.00 22.11
CA HIS A 2 -1.46 10.87 21.18
C HIS A 2 -0.22 11.52 21.67
N ASP A 3 0.84 10.91 21.70
CA ASP A 3 2.07 11.39 22.30
C ASP A 3 2.67 12.57 21.55
N GLY A 4 1.87 13.48 21.12
CA GLY A 4 2.36 14.67 20.50
C GLY A 4 2.39 14.63 19.00
N LEU A 5 1.97 13.56 18.42
CA LEU A 5 1.83 13.52 16.98
C LEU A 5 0.56 14.25 16.60
N SER A 6 0.61 15.55 16.63
CA SER A 6 -0.58 16.33 16.29
C SER A 6 -0.69 16.46 14.81
N VAL A 7 -0.67 15.36 14.10
CA VAL A 7 -0.76 15.36 12.66
C VAL A 7 -2.19 15.13 12.25
N GLN A 8 -2.56 15.71 11.14
CA GLN A 8 -3.88 15.48 10.59
C GLN A 8 -3.99 14.06 10.09
N ARG A 9 -5.24 13.56 10.09
CA ARG A 9 -5.51 12.27 9.50
C ARG A 9 -5.06 12.29 8.05
N ALA A 10 -4.41 11.23 7.63
CA ALA A 10 -3.82 11.20 6.29
C ALA A 10 -3.64 9.78 5.80
N ILE A 11 -3.36 9.68 4.51
CA ILE A 11 -2.94 8.44 3.89
C ILE A 11 -1.45 8.58 3.61
N TYR A 12 -0.66 7.68 4.20
CA TYR A 12 0.79 7.67 4.05
C TYR A 12 1.18 6.54 3.13
N VAL A 13 2.12 6.80 2.23
CA VAL A 13 2.58 5.78 1.29
C VAL A 13 4.03 5.44 1.57
N ILE A 14 4.29 4.17 1.84
CA ILE A 14 5.64 3.67 2.08
C ILE A 14 6.01 2.79 0.90
N THR A 15 7.04 3.18 0.18
CA THR A 15 7.49 2.44 -0.98
C THR A 15 8.94 2.02 -0.80
N GLY A 16 9.41 1.18 -1.70
CA GLY A 16 10.81 0.77 -1.67
C GLY A 16 10.95 -0.59 -2.32
N VAL A 17 12.20 -1.03 -2.41
CA VAL A 17 12.46 -2.36 -2.94
C VAL A 17 12.26 -3.37 -1.83
N MET A 18 12.10 -4.62 -2.23
CA MET A 18 11.94 -5.69 -1.28
C MET A 18 13.14 -5.79 -0.37
N ALA A 19 12.91 -6.25 0.83
CA ALA A 19 13.97 -6.45 1.82
C ALA A 19 14.64 -5.16 2.26
N SER A 20 13.98 -4.03 2.10
CA SER A 20 14.55 -2.75 2.51
C SER A 20 14.06 -2.30 3.88
N GLY A 21 13.36 -3.17 4.60
CA GLY A 21 12.86 -2.82 5.92
C GLY A 21 11.57 -2.02 5.92
N LYS A 22 10.93 -1.85 4.77
CA LYS A 22 9.75 -1.00 4.71
C LYS A 22 8.57 -1.55 5.50
N SER A 23 8.46 -2.87 5.65
CA SER A 23 7.42 -3.44 6.50
C SER A 23 7.56 -2.98 7.94
N THR A 24 8.79 -3.00 8.45
CA THR A 24 9.06 -2.57 9.81
C THR A 24 8.74 -1.09 9.98
N VAL A 25 9.14 -0.27 9.02
CA VAL A 25 8.89 1.16 9.07
C VAL A 25 7.39 1.44 9.00
N ALA A 26 6.69 0.79 8.08
CA ALA A 26 5.26 1.02 7.92
C ALA A 26 4.49 0.61 9.17
N GLU A 27 4.85 -0.53 9.73
CA GLU A 27 4.16 -1.00 10.93
C GLU A 27 4.44 -0.08 12.12
N ALA A 28 5.67 0.37 12.26
CA ALA A 28 6.02 1.28 13.35
C ALA A 28 5.24 2.58 13.23
N LEU A 29 5.12 3.11 12.02
CA LEU A 29 4.35 4.32 11.79
C LEU A 29 2.89 4.10 12.13
N ALA A 30 2.33 2.98 11.66
CA ALA A 30 0.92 2.70 11.88
C ALA A 30 0.59 2.60 13.36
N LYS A 31 1.50 2.06 14.16
CA LYS A 31 1.27 1.91 15.58
C LYS A 31 1.33 3.24 16.33
N ARG A 32 1.92 4.26 15.74
CA ARG A 32 2.03 5.55 16.39
C ARG A 32 0.88 6.48 16.06
N LEU A 33 0.05 6.12 15.12
CA LEU A 33 -1.07 6.94 14.69
C LEU A 33 -2.36 6.42 15.29
N ASP A 34 -3.27 7.35 15.62
CA ASP A 34 -4.58 6.95 16.10
C ASP A 34 -5.38 6.33 14.98
N LYS A 35 -6.13 5.30 15.31
CA LYS A 35 -7.04 4.68 14.35
C LYS A 35 -6.36 4.52 13.00
N CYS A 36 -5.41 3.62 12.92
CA CYS A 36 -4.63 3.47 11.71
C CYS A 36 -4.75 2.07 11.13
N VAL A 37 -4.87 2.02 9.81
CA VAL A 37 -4.87 0.78 9.05
C VAL A 37 -3.53 0.65 8.35
N HIS A 38 -2.94 -0.52 8.42
CA HIS A 38 -1.73 -0.83 7.67
C HIS A 38 -2.13 -1.67 6.46
N LEU A 39 -2.18 -1.04 5.30
CA LEU A 39 -2.65 -1.65 4.07
C LEU A 39 -1.47 -2.13 3.25
N ARG A 40 -1.39 -3.43 3.04
CA ARG A 40 -0.32 -4.04 2.25
C ARG A 40 -0.87 -4.36 0.88
N GLY A 41 -0.42 -3.62 -0.13
CA GLY A 41 -0.94 -3.78 -1.48
C GLY A 41 -0.69 -5.15 -2.07
N ASP A 42 0.38 -5.80 -1.66
CA ASP A 42 0.70 -7.13 -2.17
C ASP A 42 -0.37 -8.16 -1.87
N LEU A 43 -1.18 -7.94 -0.85
CA LEU A 43 -2.24 -8.87 -0.52
C LEU A 43 -3.27 -8.99 -1.64
N PHE A 44 -3.49 -7.92 -2.37
CA PHE A 44 -4.48 -7.98 -3.45
C PHE A 44 -4.00 -8.87 -4.58
N ARG A 45 -2.69 -8.87 -4.85
CA ARG A 45 -2.13 -9.78 -5.84
C ARG A 45 -2.32 -11.23 -5.41
N ARG A 46 -2.11 -11.49 -4.13
CA ARG A 46 -2.19 -12.86 -3.62
C ARG A 46 -3.60 -13.41 -3.60
N MET A 47 -4.59 -12.54 -3.69
CA MET A 47 -5.98 -12.98 -3.73
C MET A 47 -6.35 -13.60 -5.07
N ILE A 48 -5.55 -13.39 -6.10
CA ILE A 48 -5.82 -13.99 -7.41
C ILE A 48 -5.42 -15.46 -7.33
N VAL A 49 -6.39 -16.33 -7.43
CA VAL A 49 -6.16 -17.77 -7.30
C VAL A 49 -5.65 -18.36 -8.61
N THR A 50 -6.29 -18.01 -9.70
CA THR A 50 -5.85 -18.45 -11.03
C THR A 50 -5.70 -17.24 -11.92
N GLY A 51 -4.73 -17.28 -12.81
CA GLY A 51 -4.49 -16.18 -13.72
C GLY A 51 -3.59 -15.10 -13.16
N ARG A 52 -3.04 -15.31 -11.98
CA ARG A 52 -2.11 -14.35 -11.40
C ARG A 52 -0.80 -14.33 -12.17
N GLU A 53 -0.36 -13.13 -12.52
CA GLU A 53 0.90 -12.94 -13.23
C GLU A 53 1.93 -12.32 -12.30
N GLU A 54 3.16 -12.80 -12.43
CA GLU A 54 4.24 -12.27 -11.61
C GLU A 54 4.93 -11.13 -12.33
N MET A 55 5.38 -10.14 -11.57
CA MET A 55 6.21 -9.08 -12.12
C MET A 55 7.63 -9.60 -12.26
N ARG A 56 8.11 -9.61 -13.50
CA ARG A 56 9.44 -10.07 -13.80
C ARG A 56 10.22 -8.93 -14.44
N GLU A 57 11.46 -9.21 -14.79
CA GLU A 57 12.31 -8.21 -15.44
C GLU A 57 11.66 -7.68 -16.70
N ASN A 58 11.08 -8.57 -17.50
CA ASN A 58 10.33 -8.17 -18.68
C ASN A 58 8.89 -8.63 -18.49
N PRO A 59 8.09 -7.86 -17.76
CA PRO A 59 6.75 -8.30 -17.41
C PRO A 59 5.85 -8.36 -18.64
N SER A 60 4.91 -9.30 -18.62
CA SER A 60 3.92 -9.40 -19.66
C SER A 60 2.98 -8.22 -19.59
N LYS A 61 2.24 -8.02 -20.68
CA LYS A 61 1.22 -6.98 -20.71
C LYS A 61 0.18 -7.22 -19.60
N GLU A 62 -0.18 -8.48 -19.43
CA GLU A 62 -1.15 -8.82 -18.39
C GLU A 62 -0.60 -8.54 -17.00
N ALA A 63 0.69 -8.78 -16.76
CA ALA A 63 1.28 -8.48 -15.46
C ALA A 63 1.20 -6.99 -15.18
N LEU A 64 1.44 -6.16 -16.18
CA LEU A 64 1.35 -4.72 -16.00
C LEU A 64 -0.09 -4.28 -15.74
N THR A 65 -1.04 -4.89 -16.42
CA THR A 65 -2.44 -4.61 -16.20
C THR A 65 -2.83 -4.98 -14.76
N GLN A 66 -2.35 -6.11 -14.27
CA GLN A 66 -2.66 -6.53 -12.91
C GLN A 66 -2.01 -5.62 -11.89
N LEU A 67 -0.83 -5.09 -12.19
CA LEU A 67 -0.18 -4.14 -11.30
C LEU A 67 -1.01 -2.86 -11.19
N ASP A 68 -1.49 -2.35 -12.31
CA ASP A 68 -2.35 -1.17 -12.29
C ASP A 68 -3.62 -1.44 -11.51
N MET A 69 -4.21 -2.61 -11.70
CA MET A 69 -5.41 -2.99 -10.97
C MET A 69 -5.14 -3.02 -9.46
N ARG A 70 -4.02 -3.57 -9.07
CA ARG A 70 -3.65 -3.65 -7.66
C ARG A 70 -3.55 -2.27 -7.04
N TYR A 71 -2.93 -1.33 -7.75
CA TYR A 71 -2.82 0.04 -7.25
C TYR A 71 -4.19 0.69 -7.12
N SER A 72 -5.07 0.47 -8.09
CA SER A 72 -6.42 1.02 -8.04
C SER A 72 -7.19 0.48 -6.85
N ILE A 73 -7.09 -0.82 -6.62
CA ILE A 73 -7.79 -1.44 -5.49
C ILE A 73 -7.25 -0.89 -4.18
N ALA A 74 -5.92 -0.80 -4.06
CA ALA A 74 -5.33 -0.29 -2.84
C ALA A 74 -5.77 1.14 -2.57
N ALA A 75 -5.84 1.96 -3.61
CA ALA A 75 -6.28 3.34 -3.46
C ALA A 75 -7.73 3.41 -3.01
N MET A 76 -8.60 2.59 -3.60
CA MET A 76 -10.00 2.56 -3.21
C MET A 76 -10.19 2.14 -1.78
N VAL A 77 -9.47 1.11 -1.37
CA VAL A 77 -9.57 0.61 0.01
C VAL A 77 -9.05 1.66 0.99
N ALA A 78 -7.90 2.28 0.66
CA ALA A 78 -7.33 3.30 1.52
C ALA A 78 -8.30 4.48 1.71
N ILE A 79 -8.91 4.92 0.62
CA ILE A 79 -9.84 6.04 0.68
C ILE A 79 -11.06 5.66 1.52
N GLU A 80 -11.52 4.43 1.39
CA GLU A 80 -12.68 4.01 2.15
C GLU A 80 -12.40 4.04 3.64
N TYR A 81 -11.25 3.54 4.06
CA TYR A 81 -10.88 3.62 5.48
C TYR A 81 -10.72 5.08 5.91
N TYR A 82 -10.11 5.87 5.07
CA TYR A 82 -9.90 7.28 5.38
C TYR A 82 -11.22 8.00 5.61
N LYS A 83 -12.20 7.73 4.77
CA LYS A 83 -13.51 8.36 4.89
C LYS A 83 -14.20 8.00 6.20
N HIS A 84 -13.84 6.90 6.78
CA HIS A 84 -14.42 6.45 8.04
C HIS A 84 -13.59 6.82 9.24
N GLY A 85 -12.67 7.75 9.08
CA GLY A 85 -11.95 8.33 10.21
C GLY A 85 -10.61 7.70 10.51
N PHE A 86 -10.10 6.84 9.63
CA PHE A 86 -8.83 6.17 9.89
C PHE A 86 -7.69 6.85 9.17
N ASN A 87 -6.53 6.87 9.83
CA ASN A 87 -5.29 7.03 9.11
C ASN A 87 -5.01 5.75 8.35
N VAL A 88 -4.29 5.85 7.25
CA VAL A 88 -3.94 4.67 6.47
C VAL A 88 -2.47 4.73 6.11
N VAL A 89 -1.75 3.65 6.39
CA VAL A 89 -0.38 3.50 5.93
C VAL A 89 -0.41 2.47 4.82
N VAL A 90 -0.15 2.90 3.58
CA VAL A 90 -0.15 2.02 2.42
C VAL A 90 1.28 1.61 2.14
N GLN A 91 1.49 0.32 2.04
CA GLN A 91 2.80 -0.25 1.76
C GLN A 91 2.70 -1.12 0.53
N ASP A 92 3.62 -0.94 -0.41
CA ASP A 92 3.71 -1.84 -1.55
C ASP A 92 5.16 -1.94 -1.98
N ASN A 93 5.47 -3.07 -2.60
CA ASN A 93 6.83 -3.36 -3.02
C ASN A 93 7.24 -2.61 -4.27
N TYR A 94 6.32 -2.28 -5.12
CA TYR A 94 6.66 -1.85 -6.46
C TYR A 94 5.80 -0.69 -6.88
N LEU A 95 6.13 0.48 -6.38
CA LEU A 95 5.34 1.64 -6.72
C LEU A 95 5.99 2.54 -7.75
N GLY A 96 7.28 2.49 -7.88
CA GLY A 96 8.06 3.11 -8.94
C GLY A 96 7.35 4.22 -9.71
N LYS A 97 7.41 4.11 -11.01
CA LYS A 97 6.82 5.13 -11.88
C LYS A 97 5.31 5.22 -11.76
N LYS A 98 4.66 4.16 -11.31
CA LYS A 98 3.21 4.17 -11.17
C LYS A 98 2.72 5.14 -10.13
N LEU A 99 3.58 5.52 -9.23
CA LEU A 99 3.20 6.47 -8.21
C LEU A 99 2.90 7.84 -8.79
N LEU A 100 3.36 8.11 -9.98
CA LEU A 100 3.27 9.43 -10.58
C LEU A 100 2.08 9.61 -11.50
N PHE A 101 1.25 8.64 -11.62
CA PHE A 101 0.09 8.74 -12.49
C PHE A 101 -0.94 9.75 -12.00
#